data_9971f78ba67c99cc30e8d604045fdd9a
#
_entry.id   9971f78ba67c99cc30e8d604045fdd9a
#
_cell.length_a   1.000
_cell.length_b   1.000
_cell.length_c   1.000
_cell.angle_alpha   90.00
_cell.angle_beta   90.00
_cell.angle_gamma   90.00
#
_symmetry.space_group_name_H-M   'P 1'
#
loop_
_entity.id
_entity.type
_entity.pdbx_description
1 polymer ?
#
loop_
_entity_poly.entity_id
_entity_poly.type
_entity_poly.pdbx_seq_one_letter_code
_entity_poly.pdbx_strand_id
1 'polypeptide(L)'
;QRLKKQIMLAQLPAGQQLVELEVAKALNCSQSTVREALMRLQEDGLIVRQGYRGTVVSSISSAEGQESLDIRARIESRAARFSITHFSAARIDALGQLVRRMELAADNDDEYGLFELDLEFHQSVYEAANLPAMLPILERCSHCSHRFKITQSSTRRTLRETAQRHWSIIDAVKTGDANELERVLLHHVASVIGEVEASRAAKEPELRMTPGMELIFRRLLKEDAHLPNPMLIPWEQAQANFHHTSARWNTVDEKRVHIAYFSVPCPTRQMAAVRISCRKGGRPGTLLYLHGGGWVFGSIQTHLGAMARLADATGLTVIGIDYGLAPERPFPAGLNDAAWAWRWLRAGAQPMQLQGPWLVSGDSAGANIALSLMLDLNQAGEPLPDAALLFYGVYCADHQSQSHKRCGGGQFGLSSEKMAWYRQQYLGGSRQNPDDPRVSPALARLEGLPPIFLNAAGLDCLRDDSTLLARRLSEAGVPHTFTVVEGVTHGFMQMGSELPEAASAFREAAQFMTRLLPP
;
A
#
# COMPACT_ATOMS: atom_id res chain seq x y z
N GLN A 1 -23.73 -23.44 -20.55
CA GLN A 1 -22.42 -24.06 -20.30
C GLN A 1 -21.34 -23.59 -21.29
N ARG A 2 -21.56 -23.68 -22.62
CA ARG A 2 -20.50 -23.35 -23.61
C ARG A 2 -19.97 -21.92 -23.47
N LEU A 3 -20.85 -20.93 -23.25
CA LEU A 3 -20.45 -19.54 -23.04
C LEU A 3 -19.70 -19.37 -21.70
N LYS A 4 -20.16 -20.05 -20.64
CA LYS A 4 -19.47 -20.06 -19.33
C LYS A 4 -18.04 -20.61 -19.48
N LYS A 5 -17.88 -21.77 -20.16
CA LYS A 5 -16.56 -22.37 -20.43
C LYS A 5 -15.62 -21.39 -21.13
N GLN A 6 -16.10 -20.69 -22.17
CA GLN A 6 -15.28 -19.74 -22.93
C GLN A 6 -14.82 -18.54 -22.07
N ILE A 7 -15.69 -18.03 -21.19
CA ILE A 7 -15.34 -16.95 -20.26
C ILE A 7 -14.35 -17.45 -19.20
N MET A 8 -14.61 -18.62 -18.62
CA MET A 8 -13.76 -19.19 -17.56
C MET A 8 -12.35 -19.53 -18.04
N LEU A 9 -12.18 -19.93 -19.32
CA LEU A 9 -10.88 -20.20 -19.93
C LEU A 9 -10.25 -18.96 -20.59
N ALA A 10 -10.79 -17.76 -20.36
CA ALA A 10 -10.34 -16.50 -20.96
C ALA A 10 -10.32 -16.50 -22.51
N GLN A 11 -11.08 -17.40 -23.17
CA GLN A 11 -11.28 -17.41 -24.63
C GLN A 11 -12.14 -16.22 -25.08
N LEU A 12 -12.99 -15.71 -24.17
CA LEU A 12 -13.68 -14.42 -24.30
C LEU A 12 -13.02 -13.45 -23.31
N PRO A 13 -12.25 -12.46 -23.79
CA PRO A 13 -11.50 -11.57 -22.92
C PRO A 13 -12.40 -10.61 -22.13
N ALA A 14 -11.89 -10.11 -21.01
CA ALA A 14 -12.56 -9.09 -20.21
C ALA A 14 -12.90 -7.85 -21.06
N GLY A 15 -14.10 -7.29 -20.86
CA GLY A 15 -14.62 -6.15 -21.63
C GLY A 15 -15.20 -6.52 -23.00
N GLN A 16 -15.08 -7.76 -23.45
CA GLN A 16 -15.69 -8.19 -24.71
C GLN A 16 -17.21 -8.05 -24.63
N GLN A 17 -17.77 -7.38 -25.62
CA GLN A 17 -19.22 -7.21 -25.76
C GLN A 17 -19.89 -8.51 -26.20
N LEU A 18 -21.02 -8.83 -25.57
CA LEU A 18 -21.85 -9.99 -25.86
C LEU A 18 -23.20 -9.50 -26.40
N VAL A 19 -23.35 -9.59 -27.72
CA VAL A 19 -24.61 -9.21 -28.40
C VAL A 19 -25.51 -10.45 -28.48
N GLU A 20 -26.71 -10.39 -27.87
CA GLU A 20 -27.64 -11.54 -27.79
C GLU A 20 -27.88 -12.23 -29.14
N LEU A 21 -28.05 -11.44 -30.21
CA LEU A 21 -28.29 -11.96 -31.56
C LEU A 21 -27.09 -12.71 -32.12
N GLU A 22 -25.88 -12.17 -31.94
CA GLU A 22 -24.65 -12.78 -32.42
C GLU A 22 -24.33 -14.07 -31.66
N VAL A 23 -24.49 -14.05 -30.34
CA VAL A 23 -24.33 -15.22 -29.47
C VAL A 23 -25.34 -16.31 -29.84
N ALA A 24 -26.62 -15.95 -30.07
CA ALA A 24 -27.64 -16.90 -30.49
C ALA A 24 -27.28 -17.58 -31.81
N LYS A 25 -26.83 -16.80 -32.78
CA LYS A 25 -26.38 -17.31 -34.09
C LYS A 25 -25.14 -18.22 -33.96
N ALA A 26 -24.14 -17.79 -33.19
CA ALA A 26 -22.89 -18.56 -32.99
C ALA A 26 -23.11 -19.87 -32.24
N LEU A 27 -24.07 -19.93 -31.32
CA LEU A 27 -24.39 -21.11 -30.53
C LEU A 27 -25.57 -21.93 -31.07
N ASN A 28 -26.15 -21.53 -32.20
CA ASN A 28 -27.30 -22.15 -32.86
C ASN A 28 -28.48 -22.38 -31.88
N CYS A 29 -28.90 -21.33 -31.16
CA CYS A 29 -30.00 -21.36 -30.19
C CYS A 29 -30.87 -20.11 -30.27
N SER A 30 -32.00 -20.08 -29.53
CA SER A 30 -32.89 -18.93 -29.51
C SER A 30 -32.32 -17.76 -28.71
N GLN A 31 -32.73 -16.52 -29.04
CA GLN A 31 -32.36 -15.34 -28.25
C GLN A 31 -32.87 -15.43 -26.81
N SER A 32 -34.03 -16.05 -26.57
CA SER A 32 -34.58 -16.24 -25.22
C SER A 32 -33.66 -17.14 -24.39
N THR A 33 -33.13 -18.22 -25.01
CA THR A 33 -32.14 -19.10 -24.37
C THR A 33 -30.85 -18.35 -24.03
N VAL A 34 -30.37 -17.49 -24.93
CA VAL A 34 -29.19 -16.65 -24.67
C VAL A 34 -29.47 -15.67 -23.53
N ARG A 35 -30.62 -15.02 -23.52
CA ARG A 35 -30.99 -14.07 -22.46
C ARG A 35 -31.03 -14.72 -21.09
N GLU A 36 -31.61 -15.90 -20.97
CA GLU A 36 -31.61 -16.68 -19.74
C GLU A 36 -30.19 -17.06 -19.31
N ALA A 37 -29.36 -17.53 -20.25
CA ALA A 37 -27.96 -17.84 -19.97
C ALA A 37 -27.17 -16.61 -19.50
N LEU A 38 -27.38 -15.44 -20.13
CA LEU A 38 -26.74 -14.20 -19.71
C LEU A 38 -27.20 -13.74 -18.32
N MET A 39 -28.46 -13.98 -17.96
CA MET A 39 -28.92 -13.67 -16.58
C MET A 39 -28.16 -14.52 -15.55
N ARG A 40 -28.03 -15.82 -15.77
CA ARG A 40 -27.27 -16.70 -14.88
C ARG A 40 -25.77 -16.32 -14.80
N LEU A 41 -25.16 -15.98 -15.95
CA LEU A 41 -23.78 -15.53 -15.98
C LEU A 41 -23.57 -14.19 -15.25
N GLN A 42 -24.59 -13.34 -15.21
CA GLN A 42 -24.58 -12.10 -14.44
C GLN A 42 -24.67 -12.38 -12.93
N GLU A 43 -25.51 -13.33 -12.52
CA GLU A 43 -25.59 -13.82 -11.14
C GLU A 43 -24.25 -14.40 -10.67
N ASP A 44 -23.61 -15.19 -11.54
CA ASP A 44 -22.26 -15.73 -11.32
C ASP A 44 -21.15 -14.65 -11.30
N GLY A 45 -21.46 -13.39 -11.65
CA GLY A 45 -20.49 -12.30 -11.75
C GLY A 45 -19.55 -12.38 -12.96
N LEU A 46 -19.85 -13.24 -13.94
CA LEU A 46 -19.02 -13.46 -15.12
C LEU A 46 -19.24 -12.41 -16.21
N ILE A 47 -20.35 -11.72 -16.17
CA ILE A 47 -20.68 -10.61 -17.07
C ILE A 47 -21.32 -9.46 -16.30
N VAL A 48 -21.27 -8.26 -16.87
CA VAL A 48 -21.93 -7.05 -16.35
C VAL A 48 -22.73 -6.36 -17.45
N ARG A 49 -23.88 -5.77 -17.09
CA ARG A 49 -24.66 -4.91 -17.97
C ARG A 49 -24.26 -3.46 -17.72
N GLN A 50 -23.77 -2.79 -18.76
CA GLN A 50 -23.26 -1.41 -18.71
C GLN A 50 -24.18 -0.44 -19.47
N GLY A 51 -25.45 -0.34 -19.06
CA GLY A 51 -26.41 0.59 -19.68
C GLY A 51 -26.37 0.58 -21.21
N TYR A 52 -26.01 1.69 -21.83
CA TYR A 52 -25.90 1.83 -23.28
C TYR A 52 -24.79 0.99 -23.95
N ARG A 53 -23.80 0.51 -23.21
CA ARG A 53 -22.73 -0.36 -23.73
C ARG A 53 -23.14 -1.83 -23.82
N GLY A 54 -24.35 -2.18 -23.38
CA GLY A 54 -24.86 -3.53 -23.45
C GLY A 54 -24.27 -4.47 -22.41
N THR A 55 -24.17 -5.74 -22.73
CA THR A 55 -23.60 -6.80 -21.88
C THR A 55 -22.15 -7.05 -22.25
N VAL A 56 -21.26 -7.06 -21.26
CA VAL A 56 -19.83 -7.31 -21.48
C VAL A 56 -19.30 -8.35 -20.48
N VAL A 57 -18.23 -9.06 -20.86
CA VAL A 57 -17.49 -9.96 -19.97
C VAL A 57 -16.87 -9.12 -18.84
N SER A 58 -17.10 -9.52 -17.58
CA SER A 58 -16.56 -8.78 -16.42
C SER A 58 -15.03 -8.77 -16.42
N SER A 59 -14.43 -7.68 -15.97
CA SER A 59 -13.02 -7.60 -15.62
C SER A 59 -12.82 -7.98 -14.15
N ILE A 60 -11.67 -8.50 -13.80
CA ILE A 60 -11.26 -8.78 -12.42
C ILE A 60 -9.92 -8.08 -12.22
N SER A 61 -9.90 -7.09 -11.33
CA SER A 61 -8.66 -6.46 -10.90
C SER A 61 -7.86 -7.40 -10.00
N SER A 62 -6.58 -7.13 -9.87
CA SER A 62 -5.73 -7.90 -8.98
C SER A 62 -6.16 -7.84 -7.51
N ALA A 63 -6.67 -6.68 -7.08
CA ALA A 63 -7.19 -6.51 -5.73
C ALA A 63 -8.46 -7.36 -5.50
N GLU A 64 -9.41 -7.35 -6.45
CA GLU A 64 -10.62 -8.16 -6.37
C GLU A 64 -10.32 -9.66 -6.40
N GLY A 65 -9.35 -10.09 -7.23
CA GLY A 65 -8.92 -11.48 -7.28
C GLY A 65 -8.31 -11.96 -5.97
N GLN A 66 -7.46 -11.13 -5.37
CA GLN A 66 -6.83 -11.38 -4.07
C GLN A 66 -7.88 -11.44 -2.95
N GLU A 67 -8.75 -10.45 -2.85
CA GLU A 67 -9.81 -10.40 -1.85
C GLU A 67 -10.77 -11.59 -1.97
N SER A 68 -11.10 -12.01 -3.20
CA SER A 68 -11.93 -13.20 -3.41
C SER A 68 -11.27 -14.48 -2.90
N LEU A 69 -9.95 -14.61 -3.04
CA LEU A 69 -9.18 -15.73 -2.48
C LEU A 69 -9.15 -15.70 -0.96
N ASP A 70 -8.96 -14.53 -0.36
CA ASP A 70 -8.95 -14.37 1.09
C ASP A 70 -10.31 -14.68 1.72
N ILE A 71 -11.40 -14.19 1.10
CA ILE A 71 -12.78 -14.51 1.51
C ILE A 71 -13.03 -16.01 1.38
N ARG A 72 -12.67 -16.62 0.25
CA ARG A 72 -12.80 -18.06 0.02
C ARG A 72 -12.07 -18.87 1.10
N ALA A 73 -10.79 -18.53 1.36
CA ALA A 73 -9.99 -19.21 2.38
C ALA A 73 -10.62 -19.15 3.77
N ARG A 74 -11.15 -17.98 4.16
CA ARG A 74 -11.82 -17.78 5.46
C ARG A 74 -13.15 -18.55 5.56
N ILE A 75 -13.95 -18.55 4.50
CA ILE A 75 -15.24 -19.25 4.49
C ILE A 75 -15.00 -20.76 4.57
N GLU A 76 -14.14 -21.29 3.72
CA GLU A 76 -13.88 -22.72 3.65
C GLU A 76 -13.21 -23.26 4.91
N SER A 77 -12.18 -22.57 5.44
CA SER A 77 -11.51 -23.03 6.66
C SER A 77 -12.42 -23.00 7.88
N ARG A 78 -13.27 -21.97 8.04
CA ARG A 78 -14.23 -21.91 9.15
C ARG A 78 -15.33 -22.98 9.06
N ALA A 79 -15.72 -23.35 7.85
CA ALA A 79 -16.71 -24.41 7.65
C ALA A 79 -16.22 -25.77 8.19
N ALA A 80 -14.92 -26.01 8.27
CA ALA A 80 -14.32 -27.24 8.81
C ALA A 80 -14.87 -27.60 10.20
N ARG A 81 -15.01 -26.60 11.07
CA ARG A 81 -15.51 -26.80 12.45
C ARG A 81 -16.96 -27.27 12.51
N PHE A 82 -17.75 -26.92 11.52
CA PHE A 82 -19.16 -27.31 11.44
C PHE A 82 -19.34 -28.61 10.65
N SER A 83 -18.44 -28.91 9.71
CA SER A 83 -18.56 -30.04 8.80
C SER A 83 -17.98 -31.35 9.34
N ILE A 84 -16.95 -31.28 10.20
CA ILE A 84 -16.14 -32.46 10.58
C ILE A 84 -16.94 -33.63 11.13
N THR A 85 -17.99 -33.37 11.91
CA THR A 85 -18.86 -34.41 12.51
C THR A 85 -19.89 -34.98 11.53
N HIS A 86 -20.02 -34.41 10.33
CA HIS A 86 -21.01 -34.81 9.34
C HIS A 86 -20.43 -35.61 8.15
N PHE A 87 -19.15 -36.01 8.24
CA PHE A 87 -18.52 -36.85 7.24
C PHE A 87 -18.72 -38.32 7.54
N SER A 88 -19.72 -38.92 6.89
CA SER A 88 -19.87 -40.40 6.88
C SER A 88 -18.84 -41.05 5.95
N ALA A 89 -18.61 -42.36 6.10
CA ALA A 89 -17.75 -43.13 5.22
C ALA A 89 -18.17 -42.99 3.74
N ALA A 90 -19.46 -42.93 3.46
CA ALA A 90 -19.99 -42.73 2.11
C ALA A 90 -19.66 -41.37 1.53
N ARG A 91 -19.71 -40.29 2.33
CA ARG A 91 -19.30 -38.96 1.91
C ARG A 91 -17.80 -38.87 1.65
N ILE A 92 -16.98 -39.50 2.49
CA ILE A 92 -15.52 -39.55 2.28
C ILE A 92 -15.18 -40.29 0.98
N ASP A 93 -15.89 -41.41 0.70
CA ASP A 93 -15.69 -42.15 -0.56
C ASP A 93 -16.12 -41.31 -1.78
N ALA A 94 -17.25 -40.58 -1.69
CA ALA A 94 -17.70 -39.67 -2.74
C ALA A 94 -16.67 -38.56 -3.04
N LEU A 95 -16.06 -37.95 -2.00
CA LEU A 95 -14.96 -37.01 -2.19
C LEU A 95 -13.77 -37.65 -2.88
N GLY A 96 -13.40 -38.88 -2.52
CA GLY A 96 -12.34 -39.63 -3.18
C GLY A 96 -12.65 -39.94 -4.66
N GLN A 97 -13.91 -40.17 -5.00
CA GLN A 97 -14.33 -40.33 -6.41
C GLN A 97 -14.20 -39.01 -7.18
N LEU A 98 -14.54 -37.88 -6.58
CA LEU A 98 -14.33 -36.55 -7.19
C LEU A 98 -12.85 -36.30 -7.51
N VAL A 99 -11.94 -36.59 -6.57
CA VAL A 99 -10.50 -36.41 -6.83
C VAL A 99 -10.01 -37.31 -7.95
N ARG A 100 -10.44 -38.56 -8.02
CA ARG A 100 -10.10 -39.47 -9.15
C ARG A 100 -10.64 -38.95 -10.48
N ARG A 101 -11.84 -38.35 -10.50
CA ARG A 101 -12.39 -37.70 -11.71
C ARG A 101 -11.57 -36.45 -12.08
N MET A 102 -11.09 -35.69 -11.13
CA MET A 102 -10.18 -34.55 -11.36
C MET A 102 -8.86 -35.03 -11.97
N GLU A 103 -8.27 -36.11 -11.45
CA GLU A 103 -7.04 -36.69 -12.01
C GLU A 103 -7.26 -37.14 -13.47
N LEU A 104 -8.41 -37.76 -13.78
CA LEU A 104 -8.76 -38.14 -15.13
C LEU A 104 -8.96 -36.93 -16.06
N ALA A 105 -9.60 -35.86 -15.58
CA ALA A 105 -9.73 -34.60 -16.32
C ALA A 105 -8.35 -34.00 -16.62
N ALA A 106 -7.45 -34.02 -15.62
CA ALA A 106 -6.08 -33.56 -15.77
C ALA A 106 -5.29 -34.38 -16.82
N ASP A 107 -5.43 -35.69 -16.82
CA ASP A 107 -4.76 -36.59 -17.78
C ASP A 107 -5.28 -36.39 -19.23
N ASN A 108 -6.51 -35.88 -19.39
CA ASN A 108 -7.11 -35.50 -20.67
C ASN A 108 -6.92 -34.04 -21.05
N ASP A 109 -6.12 -33.28 -20.29
CA ASP A 109 -5.89 -31.84 -20.47
C ASP A 109 -7.19 -30.97 -20.46
N ASP A 110 -8.26 -31.48 -19.77
CA ASP A 110 -9.53 -30.76 -19.61
C ASP A 110 -9.52 -29.84 -18.41
N GLU A 111 -8.90 -28.66 -18.57
CA GLU A 111 -8.79 -27.63 -17.53
C GLU A 111 -10.16 -27.16 -17.01
N TYR A 112 -11.17 -27.06 -17.90
CA TYR A 112 -12.51 -26.63 -17.49
C TYR A 112 -13.25 -27.73 -16.71
N GLY A 113 -13.15 -28.97 -17.15
CA GLY A 113 -13.71 -30.12 -16.42
C GLY A 113 -13.06 -30.28 -15.05
N LEU A 114 -11.75 -30.07 -14.95
CA LEU A 114 -11.06 -30.05 -13.67
C LEU A 114 -11.59 -28.94 -12.75
N PHE A 115 -11.80 -27.73 -13.26
CA PHE A 115 -12.37 -26.62 -12.49
C PHE A 115 -13.79 -26.93 -11.97
N GLU A 116 -14.67 -27.49 -12.80
CA GLU A 116 -16.03 -27.85 -12.35
C GLU A 116 -16.01 -28.91 -11.25
N LEU A 117 -15.11 -29.89 -11.34
CA LEU A 117 -14.92 -30.91 -10.33
C LEU A 117 -14.28 -30.36 -9.04
N ASP A 118 -13.36 -29.42 -9.12
CA ASP A 118 -12.79 -28.66 -8.00
C ASP A 118 -13.91 -27.93 -7.23
N LEU A 119 -14.76 -27.23 -7.98
CA LEU A 119 -15.92 -26.53 -7.40
C LEU A 119 -16.88 -27.51 -6.71
N GLU A 120 -17.24 -28.63 -7.36
CA GLU A 120 -18.10 -29.68 -6.80
C GLU A 120 -17.51 -30.29 -5.51
N PHE A 121 -16.18 -30.49 -5.47
CA PHE A 121 -15.48 -31.00 -4.31
C PHE A 121 -15.57 -30.03 -3.12
N HIS A 122 -15.20 -28.77 -3.32
CA HIS A 122 -15.25 -27.76 -2.28
C HIS A 122 -16.68 -27.49 -1.79
N GLN A 123 -17.66 -27.49 -2.69
CA GLN A 123 -19.08 -27.40 -2.32
C GLN A 123 -19.50 -28.59 -1.45
N SER A 124 -19.11 -29.81 -1.80
CA SER A 124 -19.44 -31.02 -1.04
C SER A 124 -18.84 -30.99 0.39
N VAL A 125 -17.62 -30.47 0.53
CA VAL A 125 -17.00 -30.24 1.85
C VAL A 125 -17.78 -29.18 2.63
N TYR A 126 -18.19 -28.12 1.96
CA TYR A 126 -18.90 -27.01 2.60
C TYR A 126 -20.35 -27.35 2.96
N GLU A 127 -21.05 -28.12 2.11
CA GLU A 127 -22.43 -28.57 2.40
C GLU A 127 -22.51 -29.41 3.70
N ALA A 128 -21.43 -30.13 4.03
CA ALA A 128 -21.34 -30.83 5.30
C ALA A 128 -21.41 -29.89 6.52
N ALA A 129 -21.10 -28.59 6.36
CA ALA A 129 -21.22 -27.59 7.40
C ALA A 129 -22.66 -27.10 7.63
N ASN A 130 -23.60 -27.44 6.74
CA ASN A 130 -25.01 -27.03 6.77
C ASN A 130 -25.22 -25.51 6.83
N LEU A 131 -24.49 -24.76 5.99
CA LEU A 131 -24.56 -23.30 5.87
C LEU A 131 -25.01 -22.88 4.46
N PRO A 132 -26.23 -23.21 4.00
CA PRO A 132 -26.64 -23.08 2.59
C PRO A 132 -26.64 -21.64 2.07
N ALA A 133 -26.86 -20.64 2.92
CA ALA A 133 -26.86 -19.23 2.53
C ALA A 133 -25.47 -18.73 2.07
N MET A 134 -24.41 -19.44 2.41
CA MET A 134 -23.03 -19.07 2.06
C MET A 134 -22.56 -19.71 0.75
N LEU A 135 -23.22 -20.74 0.25
CA LEU A 135 -22.84 -21.44 -0.99
C LEU A 135 -22.73 -20.52 -2.21
N PRO A 136 -23.69 -19.61 -2.48
CA PRO A 136 -23.57 -18.69 -3.62
C PRO A 136 -22.36 -17.75 -3.53
N ILE A 137 -21.96 -17.37 -2.31
CA ILE A 137 -20.79 -16.51 -2.07
C ILE A 137 -19.52 -17.31 -2.39
N LEU A 138 -19.44 -18.55 -1.93
CA LEU A 138 -18.32 -19.46 -2.19
C LEU A 138 -18.15 -19.71 -3.70
N GLU A 139 -19.26 -20.01 -4.41
CA GLU A 139 -19.25 -20.18 -5.87
C GLU A 139 -18.70 -18.96 -6.61
N ARG A 140 -19.20 -17.78 -6.24
CA ARG A 140 -18.77 -16.52 -6.85
C ARG A 140 -17.30 -16.23 -6.60
N CYS A 141 -16.81 -16.47 -5.37
CA CYS A 141 -15.38 -16.36 -5.05
C CYS A 141 -14.55 -17.38 -5.84
N SER A 142 -15.04 -18.61 -6.01
CA SER A 142 -14.35 -19.66 -6.77
C SER A 142 -14.25 -19.31 -8.27
N HIS A 143 -15.32 -18.78 -8.89
CA HIS A 143 -15.28 -18.29 -10.26
C HIS A 143 -14.27 -17.14 -10.43
N CYS A 144 -14.30 -16.17 -9.50
CA CYS A 144 -13.38 -15.05 -9.51
C CYS A 144 -11.91 -15.50 -9.34
N SER A 145 -11.65 -16.37 -8.36
CA SER A 145 -10.31 -16.92 -8.09
C SER A 145 -9.74 -17.70 -9.27
N HIS A 146 -10.55 -18.53 -9.92
CA HIS A 146 -10.12 -19.31 -11.09
C HIS A 146 -9.77 -18.39 -12.26
N ARG A 147 -10.64 -17.45 -12.61
CA ARG A 147 -10.38 -16.48 -13.68
C ARG A 147 -9.15 -15.62 -13.37
N PHE A 148 -8.98 -15.21 -12.12
CA PHE A 148 -7.80 -14.48 -11.68
C PHE A 148 -6.53 -15.31 -11.90
N LYS A 149 -6.53 -16.59 -11.50
CA LYS A 149 -5.42 -17.51 -11.73
C LYS A 149 -5.09 -17.64 -13.23
N ILE A 150 -6.09 -17.82 -14.09
CA ILE A 150 -5.89 -17.97 -15.54
C ILE A 150 -5.31 -16.70 -16.17
N THR A 151 -5.75 -15.52 -15.76
CA THR A 151 -5.36 -14.26 -16.40
C THR A 151 -4.06 -13.67 -15.86
N GLN A 152 -3.67 -14.00 -14.61
CA GLN A 152 -2.55 -13.35 -13.92
C GLN A 152 -1.35 -14.27 -13.65
N SER A 153 -1.50 -15.59 -13.68
CA SER A 153 -0.41 -16.53 -13.38
C SER A 153 0.37 -16.92 -14.64
N SER A 154 1.68 -16.69 -14.63
CA SER A 154 2.60 -17.15 -15.70
C SER A 154 3.22 -18.51 -15.40
N THR A 155 3.29 -18.91 -14.13
CA THR A 155 3.71 -20.24 -13.69
C THR A 155 2.52 -20.92 -13.06
N ARG A 156 2.06 -21.99 -13.69
CA ARG A 156 0.93 -22.79 -13.19
C ARG A 156 1.44 -24.16 -12.76
N ARG A 157 0.87 -24.68 -11.67
CA ARG A 157 0.96 -26.11 -11.40
C ARG A 157 0.37 -26.88 -12.56
N THR A 158 0.86 -28.09 -12.77
CA THR A 158 0.21 -29.02 -13.70
C THR A 158 -1.22 -29.29 -13.23
N LEU A 159 -2.10 -29.61 -14.17
CA LEU A 159 -3.47 -29.97 -13.83
C LEU A 159 -3.49 -31.19 -12.89
N ARG A 160 -2.56 -32.12 -13.05
CA ARG A 160 -2.44 -33.31 -12.20
C ARG A 160 -2.04 -32.96 -10.77
N GLU A 161 -1.06 -32.08 -10.56
CA GLU A 161 -0.71 -31.58 -9.21
C GLU A 161 -1.88 -30.88 -8.56
N THR A 162 -2.63 -30.09 -9.34
CA THR A 162 -3.84 -29.39 -8.85
C THR A 162 -4.88 -30.40 -8.35
N ALA A 163 -5.14 -31.47 -9.09
CA ALA A 163 -6.06 -32.55 -8.69
C ALA A 163 -5.57 -33.26 -7.42
N GLN A 164 -4.31 -33.67 -7.37
CA GLN A 164 -3.74 -34.48 -6.29
C GLN A 164 -3.72 -33.80 -4.93
N ARG A 165 -3.65 -32.49 -4.88
CA ARG A 165 -3.65 -31.73 -3.63
C ARG A 165 -4.93 -31.92 -2.79
N HIS A 166 -6.04 -32.32 -3.39
CA HIS A 166 -7.29 -32.55 -2.69
C HIS A 166 -7.26 -33.79 -1.79
N TRP A 167 -6.32 -34.74 -2.03
CA TRP A 167 -6.16 -35.89 -1.14
C TRP A 167 -5.80 -35.47 0.28
N SER A 168 -5.02 -34.41 0.48
CA SER A 168 -4.68 -33.92 1.82
C SER A 168 -5.91 -33.45 2.61
N ILE A 169 -6.93 -32.91 1.93
CA ILE A 169 -8.20 -32.52 2.57
C ILE A 169 -8.95 -33.76 3.03
N ILE A 170 -9.01 -34.79 2.17
CA ILE A 170 -9.67 -36.07 2.52
C ILE A 170 -8.96 -36.74 3.71
N ASP A 171 -7.64 -36.71 3.74
CA ASP A 171 -6.88 -37.28 4.86
C ASP A 171 -7.12 -36.50 6.17
N ALA A 172 -7.20 -35.17 6.10
CA ALA A 172 -7.59 -34.35 7.24
C ALA A 172 -9.03 -34.66 7.72
N VAL A 173 -9.99 -34.85 6.80
CA VAL A 173 -11.36 -35.28 7.16
C VAL A 173 -11.35 -36.61 7.90
N LYS A 174 -10.54 -37.58 7.46
CA LYS A 174 -10.44 -38.92 8.12
C LYS A 174 -9.89 -38.87 9.53
N THR A 175 -9.10 -37.84 9.89
CA THR A 175 -8.58 -37.68 11.26
C THR A 175 -9.70 -37.38 12.27
N GLY A 176 -10.80 -36.78 11.81
CA GLY A 176 -11.88 -36.28 12.67
C GLY A 176 -11.50 -35.03 13.49
N ASP A 177 -10.33 -34.44 13.21
CA ASP A 177 -9.85 -33.21 13.87
C ASP A 177 -10.23 -31.96 13.07
N ALA A 178 -11.12 -31.14 13.64
CA ALA A 178 -11.58 -29.90 13.05
C ALA A 178 -10.46 -28.86 12.83
N ASN A 179 -9.49 -28.82 13.74
CA ASN A 179 -8.37 -27.87 13.64
C ASN A 179 -7.42 -28.29 12.51
N GLU A 180 -7.19 -29.60 12.34
CA GLU A 180 -6.39 -30.11 11.24
C GLU A 180 -7.08 -29.85 9.90
N LEU A 181 -8.38 -30.09 9.78
CA LEU A 181 -9.15 -29.80 8.57
C LEU A 181 -9.16 -28.29 8.26
N GLU A 182 -9.35 -27.44 9.27
CA GLU A 182 -9.28 -25.97 9.12
C GLU A 182 -7.91 -25.54 8.59
N ARG A 183 -6.82 -26.06 9.16
CA ARG A 183 -5.45 -25.77 8.75
C ARG A 183 -5.17 -26.20 7.31
N VAL A 184 -5.60 -27.40 6.93
CA VAL A 184 -5.38 -27.96 5.58
C VAL A 184 -6.19 -27.20 4.55
N LEU A 185 -7.45 -26.86 4.78
CA LEU A 185 -8.29 -26.07 3.87
C LEU A 185 -7.71 -24.65 3.70
N LEU A 186 -7.32 -24.00 4.79
CA LEU A 186 -6.69 -22.68 4.74
C LEU A 186 -5.43 -22.72 3.87
N HIS A 187 -4.54 -23.70 4.09
CA HIS A 187 -3.32 -23.88 3.32
C HIS A 187 -3.63 -24.21 1.85
N HIS A 188 -4.62 -25.05 1.58
CA HIS A 188 -5.00 -25.45 0.24
C HIS A 188 -5.44 -24.26 -0.61
N VAL A 189 -6.30 -23.39 -0.09
CA VAL A 189 -6.76 -22.18 -0.80
C VAL A 189 -5.67 -21.11 -0.82
N ALA A 190 -5.00 -20.85 0.31
CA ALA A 190 -3.98 -19.82 0.41
C ALA A 190 -2.74 -20.09 -0.48
N SER A 191 -2.43 -21.36 -0.75
CA SER A 191 -1.31 -21.69 -1.64
C SER A 191 -1.58 -21.38 -3.14
N VAL A 192 -2.81 -21.07 -3.51
CA VAL A 192 -3.13 -20.45 -4.81
C VAL A 192 -2.64 -19.00 -4.84
N ILE A 193 -2.75 -18.29 -3.71
CA ILE A 193 -2.23 -16.94 -3.52
C ILE A 193 -0.69 -16.93 -3.66
N GLY A 194 -0.01 -17.85 -2.97
CA GLY A 194 1.44 -17.97 -3.03
C GLY A 194 1.99 -18.21 -4.44
N GLU A 195 1.25 -18.90 -5.31
CA GLU A 195 1.62 -19.07 -6.71
C GLU A 195 1.45 -17.80 -7.54
N VAL A 196 0.38 -17.06 -7.32
CA VAL A 196 0.15 -15.78 -7.98
C VAL A 196 1.20 -14.76 -7.51
N GLU A 197 1.54 -14.76 -6.22
CA GLU A 197 2.60 -13.93 -5.67
C GLU A 197 3.98 -14.33 -6.18
N ALA A 198 4.30 -15.62 -6.23
CA ALA A 198 5.56 -16.13 -6.79
C ALA A 198 5.67 -15.85 -8.30
N SER A 199 4.57 -15.95 -9.05
CA SER A 199 4.51 -15.60 -10.47
C SER A 199 4.67 -14.09 -10.71
N ARG A 200 4.16 -13.25 -9.81
CA ARG A 200 4.37 -11.79 -9.84
C ARG A 200 5.82 -11.46 -9.49
N ALA A 201 6.37 -12.07 -8.44
CA ALA A 201 7.77 -11.91 -8.08
C ALA A 201 8.72 -12.31 -9.22
N ALA A 202 8.35 -13.32 -10.03
CA ALA A 202 9.11 -13.72 -11.22
C ALA A 202 8.98 -12.73 -12.40
N LYS A 203 7.91 -11.90 -12.42
CA LYS A 203 7.69 -10.84 -13.44
C LYS A 203 8.08 -9.45 -12.94
N GLU A 204 8.21 -9.26 -11.64
CA GLU A 204 8.65 -7.99 -11.09
C GLU A 204 10.15 -7.81 -11.33
N PRO A 205 10.59 -6.60 -11.70
CA PRO A 205 12.01 -6.34 -11.87
C PRO A 205 12.77 -6.67 -10.58
N GLU A 206 13.95 -7.25 -10.75
CA GLU A 206 14.86 -7.53 -9.64
C GLU A 206 15.09 -6.24 -8.84
N LEU A 207 14.95 -6.33 -7.51
CA LEU A 207 15.17 -5.19 -6.62
C LEU A 207 16.66 -4.83 -6.63
N ARG A 208 17.04 -3.91 -7.52
CA ARG A 208 18.42 -3.44 -7.66
C ARG A 208 18.51 -1.97 -7.31
N MET A 209 19.55 -1.62 -6.55
CA MET A 209 19.90 -0.22 -6.33
C MET A 209 20.43 0.38 -7.63
N THR A 210 20.19 1.69 -7.83
CA THR A 210 20.95 2.43 -8.85
C THR A 210 22.44 2.42 -8.46
N PRO A 211 23.36 2.55 -9.44
CA PRO A 211 24.81 2.53 -9.13
C PRO A 211 25.20 3.59 -8.10
N GLY A 212 24.59 4.78 -8.14
CA GLY A 212 24.80 5.85 -7.17
C GLY A 212 24.33 5.46 -5.76
N MET A 213 23.11 4.91 -5.69
CA MET A 213 22.54 4.46 -4.42
C MET A 213 23.35 3.30 -3.81
N GLU A 214 23.76 2.33 -4.62
CA GLU A 214 24.57 1.20 -4.15
C GLU A 214 25.92 1.65 -3.57
N LEU A 215 26.58 2.58 -4.23
CA LEU A 215 27.84 3.15 -3.73
C LEU A 215 27.66 3.83 -2.37
N ILE A 216 26.64 4.68 -2.25
CA ILE A 216 26.31 5.35 -0.99
C ILE A 216 25.95 4.31 0.07
N PHE A 217 25.10 3.36 -0.23
CA PHE A 217 24.62 2.37 0.74
C PHE A 217 25.76 1.51 1.29
N ARG A 218 26.67 1.03 0.43
CA ARG A 218 27.87 0.29 0.85
C ARG A 218 28.79 1.13 1.75
N ARG A 219 28.94 2.42 1.44
CA ARG A 219 29.71 3.36 2.28
C ARG A 219 29.07 3.49 3.66
N LEU A 220 27.74 3.71 3.74
CA LEU A 220 27.02 3.83 5.00
C LEU A 220 27.13 2.57 5.86
N LEU A 221 26.99 1.38 5.26
CA LEU A 221 27.16 0.12 5.96
C LEU A 221 28.54 -0.01 6.59
N LYS A 222 29.59 0.51 5.95
CA LYS A 222 30.97 0.50 6.47
C LYS A 222 31.18 1.57 7.54
N GLU A 223 30.74 2.80 7.29
CA GLU A 223 30.94 3.93 8.21
C GLU A 223 30.17 3.74 9.51
N ASP A 224 28.93 3.24 9.43
CA ASP A 224 28.03 3.11 10.57
C ASP A 224 28.06 1.70 11.22
N ALA A 225 28.92 0.79 10.74
CA ALA A 225 29.04 -0.58 11.25
C ALA A 225 29.34 -0.69 12.76
N HIS A 226 29.97 0.34 13.33
CA HIS A 226 30.34 0.40 14.75
C HIS A 226 29.18 0.91 15.63
N LEU A 227 28.10 1.44 15.05
CA LEU A 227 26.98 1.99 15.80
C LEU A 227 26.06 0.88 16.30
N PRO A 228 25.67 0.92 17.57
CA PRO A 228 24.74 -0.06 18.10
C PRO A 228 23.32 0.14 17.51
N ASN A 229 22.54 -0.92 17.55
CA ASN A 229 21.15 -0.88 17.15
C ASN A 229 20.38 0.16 18.02
N PRO A 230 19.77 1.19 17.44
CA PRO A 230 19.08 2.25 18.18
C PRO A 230 17.92 1.75 19.04
N MET A 231 17.37 0.57 18.75
CA MET A 231 16.29 -0.04 19.53
C MET A 231 16.79 -0.67 20.85
N LEU A 232 18.11 -0.86 21.00
CA LEU A 232 18.73 -1.57 22.13
C LEU A 232 19.58 -0.66 23.05
N ILE A 233 19.61 0.63 22.80
CA ILE A 233 20.40 1.60 23.57
C ILE A 233 19.49 2.70 24.15
N PRO A 234 19.98 3.45 25.17
CA PRO A 234 19.26 4.60 25.68
C PRO A 234 18.88 5.59 24.57
N TRP A 235 17.68 6.16 24.68
CA TRP A 235 17.11 7.06 23.67
C TRP A 235 18.04 8.25 23.35
N GLU A 236 18.62 8.88 24.37
CA GLU A 236 19.52 10.02 24.21
C GLU A 236 20.75 9.67 23.37
N GLN A 237 21.29 8.46 23.57
CA GLN A 237 22.42 7.96 22.77
C GLN A 237 21.99 7.66 21.33
N ALA A 238 20.81 7.06 21.14
CA ALA A 238 20.27 6.79 19.81
C ALA A 238 20.03 8.09 19.02
N GLN A 239 19.51 9.12 19.69
CA GLN A 239 19.31 10.45 19.11
C GLN A 239 20.64 11.12 18.75
N ALA A 240 21.65 11.06 19.62
CA ALA A 240 22.97 11.61 19.34
C ALA A 240 23.61 10.92 18.13
N ASN A 241 23.50 9.58 18.04
CA ASN A 241 23.98 8.82 16.90
C ASN A 241 23.26 9.21 15.60
N PHE A 242 21.94 9.41 15.66
CA PHE A 242 21.16 9.85 14.50
C PHE A 242 21.57 11.26 14.03
N HIS A 243 21.79 12.20 14.96
CA HIS A 243 22.32 13.51 14.63
C HIS A 243 23.71 13.46 14.00
N HIS A 244 24.61 12.67 14.57
CA HIS A 244 25.97 12.48 14.06
C HIS A 244 25.97 11.93 12.62
N THR A 245 25.21 10.86 12.38
CA THR A 245 25.16 10.24 11.05
C THR A 245 24.46 11.10 10.02
N SER A 246 23.45 11.89 10.41
CA SER A 246 22.76 12.79 9.50
C SER A 246 23.59 14.01 9.09
N ALA A 247 24.59 14.40 9.88
CA ALA A 247 25.42 15.59 9.61
C ALA A 247 26.12 15.51 8.24
N ARG A 248 26.42 14.29 7.74
CA ARG A 248 27.06 14.07 6.44
C ARG A 248 26.23 14.60 5.24
N TRP A 249 24.91 14.74 5.42
CA TRP A 249 23.98 15.18 4.37
C TRP A 249 23.67 16.67 4.42
N ASN A 250 24.08 17.37 5.46
CA ASN A 250 23.72 18.75 5.72
C ASN A 250 24.63 19.79 5.04
N THR A 251 25.21 19.43 3.92
CA THR A 251 25.92 20.41 3.09
C THR A 251 24.92 21.38 2.47
N VAL A 252 25.13 22.67 2.74
CA VAL A 252 24.30 23.76 2.22
C VAL A 252 25.18 24.73 1.42
N ASP A 253 24.71 25.11 0.25
CA ASP A 253 25.34 26.20 -0.52
C ASP A 253 24.81 27.56 -0.06
N GLU A 254 25.51 28.17 0.89
CA GLU A 254 25.14 29.48 1.43
C GLU A 254 25.20 30.63 0.41
N LYS A 255 25.77 30.40 -0.78
CA LYS A 255 25.72 31.38 -1.89
C LYS A 255 24.34 31.40 -2.55
N ARG A 256 23.59 30.29 -2.44
CA ARG A 256 22.25 30.13 -3.04
C ARG A 256 21.13 30.43 -2.07
N VAL A 257 21.29 30.06 -0.79
CA VAL A 257 20.25 30.24 0.22
C VAL A 257 20.74 31.06 1.41
N HIS A 258 19.80 31.69 2.11
CA HIS A 258 19.99 32.36 3.40
C HIS A 258 19.29 31.55 4.48
N ILE A 259 19.98 31.29 5.59
CA ILE A 259 19.48 30.53 6.74
C ILE A 259 19.36 31.47 7.92
N ALA A 260 18.22 31.43 8.62
CA ALA A 260 17.97 32.19 9.84
C ALA A 260 17.22 31.34 10.85
N TYR A 261 17.76 31.18 12.04
CA TYR A 261 17.12 30.47 13.13
C TYR A 261 16.24 31.41 13.96
N PHE A 262 15.12 30.89 14.44
CA PHE A 262 14.17 31.59 15.28
C PHE A 262 13.41 30.63 16.17
N SER A 263 12.48 31.11 16.98
CA SER A 263 11.60 30.29 17.81
C SER A 263 10.14 30.61 17.53
N VAL A 264 9.31 29.56 17.48
CA VAL A 264 7.85 29.66 17.46
C VAL A 264 7.37 29.59 18.92
N PRO A 265 6.70 30.61 19.43
CA PRO A 265 6.17 30.60 20.79
C PRO A 265 4.97 29.64 20.87
N CYS A 266 5.14 28.51 21.53
CA CYS A 266 4.06 27.58 21.85
C CYS A 266 3.55 27.80 23.27
N PRO A 267 2.35 27.36 23.64
CA PRO A 267 1.78 27.58 24.96
C PRO A 267 2.66 27.10 26.12
N THR A 268 3.44 26.04 25.91
CA THR A 268 4.24 25.40 26.98
C THR A 268 5.76 25.45 26.74
N ARG A 269 6.21 25.91 25.56
CA ARG A 269 7.64 25.95 25.21
C ARG A 269 7.95 26.91 24.06
N GLN A 270 9.22 27.23 23.91
CA GLN A 270 9.74 27.80 22.66
C GLN A 270 10.15 26.66 21.73
N MET A 271 9.54 26.58 20.56
CA MET A 271 9.84 25.56 19.55
C MET A 271 10.88 26.12 18.58
N ALA A 272 12.04 25.45 18.48
CA ALA A 272 13.09 25.86 17.55
C ALA A 272 12.60 25.75 16.11
N ALA A 273 13.00 26.70 15.29
CA ALA A 273 12.63 26.78 13.89
C ALA A 273 13.76 27.39 13.04
N VAL A 274 13.74 27.07 11.75
CA VAL A 274 14.66 27.62 10.76
C VAL A 274 13.89 28.17 9.57
N ARG A 275 14.28 29.34 9.11
CA ARG A 275 13.86 29.93 7.84
C ARG A 275 14.97 29.77 6.83
N ILE A 276 14.65 29.23 5.66
CA ILE A 276 15.55 29.09 4.54
C ILE A 276 14.91 29.77 3.32
N SER A 277 15.59 30.73 2.72
CA SER A 277 15.09 31.48 1.56
C SER A 277 16.17 31.62 0.50
N CYS A 278 15.79 31.70 -0.78
CA CYS A 278 16.73 31.91 -1.86
C CYS A 278 17.36 33.30 -1.80
N ARG A 279 18.65 33.40 -2.06
CA ARG A 279 19.35 34.70 -2.20
C ARG A 279 19.05 35.38 -3.52
N LYS A 280 18.80 34.60 -4.58
CA LYS A 280 18.45 35.08 -5.94
C LYS A 280 17.40 34.15 -6.51
N GLY A 281 16.46 34.70 -7.29
CA GLY A 281 15.44 33.90 -7.96
C GLY A 281 14.36 33.30 -7.03
N GLY A 282 14.22 33.84 -5.81
CA GLY A 282 13.12 33.49 -4.93
C GLY A 282 11.78 34.00 -5.46
N ARG A 283 10.72 33.24 -5.21
CA ARG A 283 9.34 33.59 -5.55
C ARG A 283 8.50 33.70 -4.28
N PRO A 284 7.37 34.42 -4.32
CA PRO A 284 6.44 34.47 -3.21
C PRO A 284 5.98 33.05 -2.82
N GLY A 285 5.80 32.85 -1.52
CA GLY A 285 5.27 31.61 -0.97
C GLY A 285 6.08 31.06 0.19
N THR A 286 5.37 30.39 1.07
CA THR A 286 5.90 29.80 2.31
C THR A 286 5.54 28.33 2.41
N LEU A 287 6.52 27.48 2.67
CA LEU A 287 6.38 26.06 2.81
C LEU A 287 6.80 25.65 4.24
N LEU A 288 5.85 25.13 5.02
CA LEU A 288 6.15 24.49 6.32
C LEU A 288 6.68 23.08 6.06
N TYR A 289 7.90 22.81 6.52
CA TYR A 289 8.54 21.50 6.39
C TYR A 289 8.59 20.77 7.74
N LEU A 290 8.09 19.55 7.74
CA LEU A 290 8.08 18.63 8.87
C LEU A 290 9.08 17.49 8.58
N HIS A 291 10.11 17.39 9.42
CA HIS A 291 11.20 16.44 9.19
C HIS A 291 10.80 15.00 9.45
N GLY A 292 11.50 14.04 8.83
CA GLY A 292 11.39 12.62 9.09
C GLY A 292 12.12 12.17 10.35
N GLY A 293 12.21 10.85 10.55
CA GLY A 293 12.89 10.23 11.69
C GLY A 293 12.00 9.36 12.57
N GLY A 294 10.91 8.82 12.03
CA GLY A 294 10.04 7.87 12.72
C GLY A 294 9.33 8.45 13.95
N TRP A 295 9.07 9.77 13.97
CA TRP A 295 8.50 10.51 15.11
C TRP A 295 9.37 10.50 16.39
N VAL A 296 10.54 9.84 16.35
CA VAL A 296 11.44 9.62 17.49
C VAL A 296 12.74 10.40 17.33
N PHE A 297 13.20 10.52 16.11
CA PHE A 297 14.46 11.16 15.75
C PHE A 297 14.23 12.35 14.81
N GLY A 298 15.30 13.05 14.52
CA GLY A 298 15.29 14.16 13.59
C GLY A 298 15.20 15.53 14.25
N SER A 299 15.52 16.52 13.45
CA SER A 299 15.46 17.94 13.84
C SER A 299 15.65 18.81 12.60
N ILE A 300 15.50 20.13 12.78
CA ILE A 300 15.85 21.12 11.74
C ILE A 300 17.33 21.03 11.35
N GLN A 301 18.22 20.59 12.26
CA GLN A 301 19.62 20.39 11.94
C GLN A 301 19.83 19.15 11.06
N THR A 302 19.18 18.03 11.36
CA THR A 302 19.38 16.78 10.61
C THR A 302 18.82 16.85 9.19
N HIS A 303 17.90 17.76 8.90
CA HIS A 303 17.23 17.94 7.61
C HIS A 303 17.58 19.25 6.91
N LEU A 304 18.57 19.98 7.44
CA LEU A 304 18.93 21.32 6.91
C LEU A 304 19.30 21.27 5.42
N GLY A 305 20.08 20.26 5.02
CA GLY A 305 20.48 20.08 3.63
C GLY A 305 19.32 19.80 2.68
N ALA A 306 18.36 18.94 3.10
CA ALA A 306 17.18 18.64 2.30
C ALA A 306 16.26 19.87 2.16
N MET A 307 16.01 20.59 3.26
CA MET A 307 15.24 21.84 3.25
C MET A 307 15.87 22.92 2.38
N ALA A 308 17.20 23.05 2.42
CA ALA A 308 17.93 24.02 1.60
C ALA A 308 17.80 23.71 0.11
N ARG A 309 17.91 22.43 -0.28
CA ARG A 309 17.71 21.98 -1.67
C ARG A 309 16.27 22.17 -2.13
N LEU A 310 15.31 21.93 -1.24
CA LEU A 310 13.90 22.17 -1.55
C LEU A 310 13.62 23.67 -1.75
N ALA A 311 14.16 24.53 -0.88
CA ALA A 311 14.06 25.99 -1.06
C ALA A 311 14.66 26.45 -2.39
N ASP A 312 15.87 25.98 -2.71
CA ASP A 312 16.57 26.31 -3.95
C ASP A 312 15.82 25.82 -5.21
N ALA A 313 15.28 24.59 -5.17
CA ALA A 313 14.56 24.01 -6.31
C ALA A 313 13.20 24.69 -6.55
N THR A 314 12.48 25.04 -5.47
CA THR A 314 11.13 25.61 -5.56
C THR A 314 11.11 27.14 -5.62
N GLY A 315 12.16 27.79 -5.17
CA GLY A 315 12.21 29.25 -4.98
C GLY A 315 11.43 29.77 -3.77
N LEU A 316 10.79 28.89 -2.99
CA LEU A 316 9.97 29.27 -1.84
C LEU A 316 10.80 29.51 -0.60
N THR A 317 10.21 30.26 0.36
CA THR A 317 10.70 30.28 1.74
C THR A 317 10.27 28.98 2.44
N VAL A 318 11.25 28.17 2.87
CA VAL A 318 11.02 26.96 3.66
C VAL A 318 11.18 27.28 5.14
N ILE A 319 10.21 26.87 5.93
CA ILE A 319 10.21 26.97 7.39
C ILE A 319 10.26 25.56 7.96
N GLY A 320 11.36 25.16 8.58
CA GLY A 320 11.47 23.92 9.36
C GLY A 320 11.18 24.17 10.84
N ILE A 321 10.61 23.20 11.52
CA ILE A 321 10.31 23.26 12.97
C ILE A 321 10.75 21.98 13.69
N ASP A 322 11.19 22.12 14.96
CA ASP A 322 11.46 21.02 15.88
C ASP A 322 10.19 20.67 16.68
N TYR A 323 9.30 19.91 16.05
CA TYR A 323 8.09 19.42 16.70
C TYR A 323 8.41 18.37 17.78
N GLY A 324 7.48 18.11 18.70
CA GLY A 324 7.67 17.18 19.82
C GLY A 324 7.84 15.75 19.37
N LEU A 325 8.93 15.11 19.82
CA LEU A 325 9.30 13.74 19.47
C LEU A 325 8.95 12.75 20.59
N ALA A 326 8.57 11.56 20.22
CA ALA A 326 8.45 10.41 21.12
C ALA A 326 9.85 9.87 21.49
N PRO A 327 10.02 9.20 22.62
CA PRO A 327 8.98 8.84 23.60
C PRO A 327 8.63 9.97 24.58
N GLU A 328 9.40 11.05 24.63
CA GLU A 328 9.19 12.16 25.60
C GLU A 328 7.86 12.87 25.37
N ARG A 329 7.51 13.07 24.11
CA ARG A 329 6.27 13.73 23.69
C ARG A 329 5.55 12.89 22.63
N PRO A 330 4.86 11.80 23.06
CA PRO A 330 4.19 10.90 22.16
C PRO A 330 2.99 11.55 21.46
N PHE A 331 2.40 10.85 20.51
CA PHE A 331 1.17 11.27 19.84
C PHE A 331 0.09 11.70 20.84
N PRO A 332 -0.58 12.83 20.58
CA PRO A 332 -0.53 13.65 19.36
C PRO A 332 0.39 14.89 19.46
N ALA A 333 1.38 14.93 20.35
CA ALA A 333 2.15 16.14 20.64
C ALA A 333 2.82 16.77 19.41
N GLY A 334 3.49 15.97 18.58
CA GLY A 334 4.14 16.47 17.36
C GLY A 334 3.15 17.03 16.33
N LEU A 335 1.97 16.41 16.19
CA LEU A 335 0.89 16.90 15.33
C LEU A 335 0.33 18.24 15.85
N ASN A 336 0.11 18.33 17.17
CA ASN A 336 -0.36 19.58 17.80
C ASN A 336 0.64 20.72 17.63
N ASP A 337 1.94 20.44 17.75
CA ASP A 337 3.00 21.42 17.52
C ASP A 337 3.02 21.90 16.05
N ALA A 338 2.85 20.99 15.10
CA ALA A 338 2.74 21.34 13.67
C ALA A 338 1.51 22.21 13.39
N ALA A 339 0.36 21.87 13.97
CA ALA A 339 -0.88 22.65 13.84
C ALA A 339 -0.74 24.05 14.47
N TRP A 340 -0.08 24.12 15.63
CA TRP A 340 0.22 25.41 16.27
C TRP A 340 1.14 26.26 15.40
N ALA A 341 2.25 25.71 14.90
CA ALA A 341 3.17 26.44 14.03
C ALA A 341 2.48 26.93 12.75
N TRP A 342 1.67 26.08 12.11
CA TRP A 342 0.89 26.46 10.93
C TRP A 342 0.02 27.69 11.17
N ARG A 343 -0.78 27.68 12.25
CA ARG A 343 -1.64 28.81 12.61
C ARG A 343 -0.84 30.07 12.94
N TRP A 344 0.25 29.93 13.70
CA TRP A 344 1.11 31.05 14.09
C TRP A 344 1.79 31.71 12.88
N LEU A 345 2.31 30.90 11.95
CA LEU A 345 2.94 31.41 10.71
C LEU A 345 1.94 32.19 9.85
N ARG A 346 0.72 31.71 9.74
CA ARG A 346 -0.34 32.34 8.93
C ARG A 346 -0.97 33.59 9.58
N ALA A 347 -0.94 33.67 10.88
CA ALA A 347 -1.51 34.82 11.61
C ALA A 347 -0.74 36.14 11.38
N GLY A 348 0.40 36.10 10.72
CA GLY A 348 1.22 37.30 10.44
C GLY A 348 1.83 37.94 11.66
N ALA A 349 1.75 37.31 12.84
CA ALA A 349 2.31 37.83 14.10
C ALA A 349 3.85 37.74 14.18
N GLN A 350 4.49 37.17 13.16
CA GLN A 350 5.93 36.98 13.10
C GLN A 350 6.60 38.12 12.29
N PRO A 351 7.84 38.51 12.65
CA PRO A 351 8.52 39.65 12.02
C PRO A 351 9.04 39.38 10.62
N MET A 352 8.82 38.17 10.05
CA MET A 352 9.50 37.67 8.84
C MET A 352 8.80 38.03 7.53
N GLN A 353 7.65 38.70 7.56
CA GLN A 353 6.84 39.07 6.38
C GLN A 353 6.57 37.87 5.43
N LEU A 354 6.20 36.71 6.01
CA LEU A 354 5.85 35.54 5.24
C LEU A 354 4.53 35.75 4.48
N GLN A 355 4.44 35.17 3.32
CA GLN A 355 3.28 35.33 2.44
C GLN A 355 2.94 34.02 1.72
N GLY A 356 1.70 33.92 1.24
CA GLY A 356 1.26 32.81 0.38
C GLY A 356 1.85 32.89 -1.04
N PRO A 357 1.68 31.82 -1.82
CA PRO A 357 0.91 30.62 -1.45
C PRO A 357 1.53 29.84 -0.28
N TRP A 358 0.67 29.18 0.50
CA TRP A 358 1.05 28.46 1.71
C TRP A 358 1.07 26.96 1.45
N LEU A 359 2.19 26.32 1.67
CA LEU A 359 2.36 24.89 1.44
C LEU A 359 2.78 24.15 2.70
N VAL A 360 2.53 22.85 2.71
CA VAL A 360 3.07 21.94 3.71
C VAL A 360 3.90 20.85 3.02
N SER A 361 4.96 20.43 3.64
CA SER A 361 5.82 19.35 3.17
C SER A 361 6.36 18.53 4.31
N GLY A 362 6.78 17.33 4.00
CA GLY A 362 7.50 16.48 4.93
C GLY A 362 7.99 15.22 4.25
N ASP A 363 8.90 14.55 4.93
CA ASP A 363 9.45 13.28 4.52
C ASP A 363 9.21 12.21 5.59
N SER A 364 8.95 10.95 5.20
CA SER A 364 8.74 9.83 6.13
C SER A 364 7.66 10.14 7.18
N ALA A 365 8.01 10.09 8.46
CA ALA A 365 7.12 10.49 9.57
C ALA A 365 6.63 11.95 9.48
N GLY A 366 7.43 12.84 8.92
CA GLY A 366 7.03 14.23 8.69
C GLY A 366 5.95 14.36 7.62
N ALA A 367 5.98 13.52 6.58
CA ALA A 367 4.91 13.45 5.58
C ALA A 367 3.59 12.93 6.17
N ASN A 368 3.66 12.00 7.14
CA ASN A 368 2.51 11.57 7.92
C ASN A 368 1.90 12.75 8.70
N ILE A 369 2.72 13.49 9.46
CA ILE A 369 2.24 14.64 10.23
C ILE A 369 1.67 15.72 9.30
N ALA A 370 2.28 15.96 8.13
CA ALA A 370 1.80 16.93 7.15
C ALA A 370 0.40 16.57 6.61
N LEU A 371 0.17 15.30 6.27
CA LEU A 371 -1.14 14.84 5.83
C LEU A 371 -2.16 14.89 6.98
N SER A 372 -1.77 14.46 8.18
CA SER A 372 -2.64 14.50 9.36
C SER A 372 -3.01 15.93 9.75
N LEU A 373 -2.09 16.87 9.62
CA LEU A 373 -2.37 18.32 9.80
C LEU A 373 -3.44 18.80 8.81
N MET A 374 -3.32 18.45 7.54
CA MET A 374 -4.34 18.84 6.54
C MET A 374 -5.72 18.25 6.86
N LEU A 375 -5.77 17.00 7.34
CA LEU A 375 -7.01 16.35 7.75
C LEU A 375 -7.65 17.05 8.96
N ASP A 376 -6.85 17.41 9.98
CA ASP A 376 -7.34 18.14 11.14
C ASP A 376 -7.87 19.53 10.76
N LEU A 377 -7.17 20.26 9.89
CA LEU A 377 -7.62 21.57 9.38
C LEU A 377 -8.91 21.43 8.57
N ASN A 378 -9.01 20.43 7.70
CA ASN A 378 -10.20 20.17 6.89
C ASN A 378 -11.42 19.85 7.77
N GLN A 379 -11.23 19.00 8.77
CA GLN A 379 -12.28 18.65 9.73
C GLN A 379 -12.73 19.85 10.57
N ALA A 380 -11.80 20.73 10.91
CA ALA A 380 -12.08 21.96 11.67
C ALA A 380 -12.69 23.09 10.81
N GLY A 381 -12.77 22.93 9.49
CA GLY A 381 -13.18 24.00 8.57
C GLY A 381 -12.20 25.17 8.52
N GLU A 382 -10.93 24.93 8.85
CA GLU A 382 -9.85 25.92 8.80
C GLU A 382 -9.24 25.99 7.39
N PRO A 383 -8.63 27.13 7.04
CA PRO A 383 -7.99 27.28 5.73
C PRO A 383 -6.85 26.26 5.52
N LEU A 384 -6.99 25.45 4.47
CA LEU A 384 -6.01 24.46 4.05
C LEU A 384 -4.76 25.10 3.42
N PRO A 385 -3.65 24.36 3.31
CA PRO A 385 -2.56 24.71 2.40
C PRO A 385 -3.05 24.78 0.94
N ASP A 386 -2.36 25.58 0.12
CA ASP A 386 -2.63 25.64 -1.33
C ASP A 386 -2.15 24.36 -2.06
N ALA A 387 -1.15 23.69 -1.52
CA ALA A 387 -0.66 22.38 -1.99
C ALA A 387 0.20 21.67 -0.91
N ALA A 388 0.47 20.37 -1.13
CA ALA A 388 1.37 19.59 -0.29
C ALA A 388 2.44 18.85 -1.10
N LEU A 389 3.65 18.70 -0.52
CA LEU A 389 4.76 17.92 -1.08
C LEU A 389 5.15 16.82 -0.08
N LEU A 390 4.80 15.58 -0.35
CA LEU A 390 4.94 14.46 0.57
C LEU A 390 5.93 13.43 0.03
N PHE A 391 7.01 13.15 0.76
CA PHE A 391 8.10 12.28 0.32
C PHE A 391 8.12 10.99 1.15
N TYR A 392 8.00 9.84 0.49
CA TYR A 392 8.09 8.46 1.04
C TYR A 392 7.47 8.32 2.45
N GLY A 393 6.28 8.85 2.64
CA GLY A 393 5.65 8.94 3.95
C GLY A 393 5.10 7.62 4.48
N VAL A 394 4.82 7.62 5.78
CA VAL A 394 4.12 6.54 6.50
C VAL A 394 2.64 6.90 6.56
N TYR A 395 1.78 6.17 5.88
CA TYR A 395 0.37 6.54 5.81
C TYR A 395 -0.60 5.49 6.32
N CYS A 396 -0.11 4.29 6.60
CA CYS A 396 -0.90 3.18 7.11
C CYS A 396 -0.19 2.42 8.23
N ALA A 397 -0.98 1.75 9.08
CA ALA A 397 -0.46 0.90 10.15
C ALA A 397 -0.15 -0.53 9.68
N ASP A 398 -0.47 -0.88 8.45
CA ASP A 398 -0.31 -2.24 7.94
C ASP A 398 1.15 -2.54 7.58
N HIS A 399 1.75 -3.52 8.30
CA HIS A 399 3.09 -4.05 8.03
C HIS A 399 3.06 -5.35 7.20
N GLN A 400 1.92 -5.71 6.59
CA GLN A 400 1.74 -6.93 5.81
C GLN A 400 1.73 -6.68 4.30
N SER A 401 1.88 -5.42 3.88
CA SER A 401 1.92 -5.05 2.46
C SER A 401 3.07 -5.76 1.71
N GLN A 402 3.00 -5.78 0.38
CA GLN A 402 4.04 -6.42 -0.44
C GLN A 402 5.40 -5.75 -0.28
N SER A 403 5.42 -4.42 -0.16
CA SER A 403 6.68 -3.71 0.07
C SER A 403 7.29 -4.06 1.43
N HIS A 404 6.49 -4.25 2.48
CA HIS A 404 6.97 -4.77 3.77
C HIS A 404 7.55 -6.20 3.66
N LYS A 405 6.90 -7.09 2.93
CA LYS A 405 7.40 -8.46 2.70
C LYS A 405 8.71 -8.49 1.90
N ARG A 406 8.84 -7.63 0.88
CA ARG A 406 9.97 -7.61 -0.04
C ARG A 406 11.16 -6.77 0.45
N CYS A 407 10.90 -5.63 1.07
CA CYS A 407 11.92 -4.66 1.46
C CYS A 407 12.07 -4.53 2.99
N GLY A 408 11.16 -5.10 3.78
CA GLY A 408 11.10 -4.91 5.23
C GLY A 408 12.07 -5.76 6.05
N GLY A 409 12.90 -6.60 5.44
CA GLY A 409 13.92 -7.38 6.12
C GLY A 409 15.16 -6.59 6.57
N GLY A 410 15.24 -5.29 6.26
CA GLY A 410 16.38 -4.43 6.60
C GLY A 410 17.49 -4.39 5.55
N GLN A 411 17.42 -5.21 4.50
CA GLN A 411 18.40 -5.27 3.42
C GLN A 411 18.56 -3.96 2.64
N PHE A 412 17.59 -3.04 2.77
CA PHE A 412 17.60 -1.71 2.17
C PHE A 412 17.58 -0.58 3.21
N GLY A 413 17.97 -0.88 4.47
CA GLY A 413 18.13 0.08 5.57
C GLY A 413 16.93 0.17 6.50
N LEU A 414 15.73 0.53 6.03
CA LEU A 414 14.52 0.55 6.85
C LEU A 414 13.89 -0.84 6.91
N SER A 415 13.63 -1.34 8.13
CA SER A 415 12.98 -2.64 8.33
C SER A 415 11.56 -2.50 8.89
N SER A 416 10.72 -3.52 8.66
CA SER A 416 9.39 -3.62 9.27
C SER A 416 9.47 -3.65 10.80
N GLU A 417 10.47 -4.31 11.38
CA GLU A 417 10.74 -4.34 12.82
C GLU A 417 11.01 -2.92 13.36
N LYS A 418 11.88 -2.16 12.67
CA LYS A 418 12.19 -0.77 13.03
C LYS A 418 10.96 0.13 12.92
N MET A 419 10.12 -0.08 11.92
CA MET A 419 8.84 0.64 11.78
C MET A 419 7.86 0.32 12.92
N ALA A 420 7.77 -0.94 13.33
CA ALA A 420 6.96 -1.35 14.47
C ALA A 420 7.44 -0.70 15.77
N TRP A 421 8.76 -0.68 15.98
CA TRP A 421 9.38 -0.01 17.13
C TRP A 421 9.10 1.50 17.13
N TYR A 422 9.27 2.21 16.00
CA TYR A 422 8.96 3.63 15.89
C TYR A 422 7.50 3.92 16.26
N ARG A 423 6.59 3.11 15.76
CA ARG A 423 5.16 3.27 16.05
C ARG A 423 4.84 3.03 17.52
N GLN A 424 5.46 2.03 18.14
CA GLN A 424 5.31 1.77 19.57
C GLN A 424 5.74 2.98 20.40
N GLN A 425 6.88 3.60 20.06
CA GLN A 425 7.33 4.83 20.73
C GLN A 425 6.35 5.98 20.49
N TYR A 426 5.94 6.20 19.23
CA TYR A 426 5.04 7.27 18.84
C TYR A 426 3.71 7.22 19.57
N LEU A 427 3.12 6.03 19.72
CA LEU A 427 1.84 5.84 20.41
C LEU A 427 1.94 5.84 21.95
N GLY A 428 3.13 5.91 22.52
CA GLY A 428 3.30 5.94 23.99
C GLY A 428 2.82 4.67 24.70
N GLY A 429 2.92 3.50 24.03
CA GLY A 429 2.41 2.22 24.49
C GLY A 429 0.96 1.93 24.01
N SER A 430 0.30 0.94 24.61
CA SER A 430 -0.97 0.36 24.11
C SER A 430 -2.24 1.22 24.30
N ARG A 431 -2.12 2.48 24.71
CA ARG A 431 -3.28 3.34 25.00
C ARG A 431 -3.87 4.05 23.77
N GLN A 432 -3.14 4.12 22.67
CA GLN A 432 -3.54 4.82 21.45
C GLN A 432 -3.94 3.81 20.36
N ASN A 433 -4.98 4.15 19.59
CA ASN A 433 -5.42 3.33 18.47
C ASN A 433 -4.49 3.52 17.27
N PRO A 434 -3.83 2.48 16.74
CA PRO A 434 -3.00 2.58 15.53
C PRO A 434 -3.82 2.93 14.27
N ASP A 435 -5.14 2.66 14.28
CA ASP A 435 -6.05 2.98 13.18
C ASP A 435 -6.68 4.38 13.33
N ASP A 436 -6.27 5.18 14.33
CA ASP A 436 -6.67 6.59 14.39
C ASP A 436 -6.28 7.28 13.07
N PRO A 437 -7.23 7.93 12.37
CA PRO A 437 -6.95 8.60 11.08
C PRO A 437 -5.82 9.63 11.14
N ARG A 438 -5.46 10.12 12.33
CA ARG A 438 -4.32 11.03 12.54
C ARG A 438 -2.99 10.29 12.66
N VAL A 439 -3.02 8.97 12.90
CA VAL A 439 -1.86 8.07 12.93
C VAL A 439 -1.70 7.36 11.58
N SER A 440 -2.81 6.89 11.02
CA SER A 440 -2.90 6.18 9.74
C SER A 440 -3.74 7.00 8.73
N PRO A 441 -3.23 8.14 8.25
CA PRO A 441 -4.04 9.11 7.50
C PRO A 441 -4.54 8.62 6.14
N ALA A 442 -3.99 7.54 5.58
CA ALA A 442 -4.57 6.91 4.40
C ALA A 442 -5.95 6.28 4.65
N LEU A 443 -6.33 6.02 5.91
CA LEU A 443 -7.64 5.49 6.30
C LEU A 443 -8.71 6.57 6.49
N ALA A 444 -8.31 7.85 6.49
CA ALA A 444 -9.20 8.99 6.70
C ALA A 444 -10.09 9.27 5.47
N ARG A 445 -11.02 10.20 5.65
CA ARG A 445 -11.74 10.85 4.53
C ARG A 445 -10.82 11.90 3.91
N LEU A 446 -10.54 11.76 2.61
CA LEU A 446 -9.55 12.59 1.90
C LEU A 446 -10.21 13.69 1.05
N GLU A 447 -11.53 13.71 0.92
CA GLU A 447 -12.26 14.67 0.12
C GLU A 447 -12.01 16.11 0.60
N GLY A 448 -11.81 17.02 -0.32
CA GLY A 448 -11.56 18.44 -0.04
C GLY A 448 -10.11 18.79 0.27
N LEU A 449 -9.20 17.81 0.29
CA LEU A 449 -7.77 18.10 0.44
C LEU A 449 -7.21 18.86 -0.79
N PRO A 450 -6.17 19.70 -0.60
CA PRO A 450 -5.52 20.43 -1.67
C PRO A 450 -4.75 19.50 -2.61
N PRO A 451 -4.26 19.99 -3.78
CA PRO A 451 -3.39 19.23 -4.64
C PRO A 451 -2.14 18.70 -3.93
N ILE A 452 -1.79 17.43 -4.17
CA ILE A 452 -0.68 16.74 -3.49
C ILE A 452 0.34 16.22 -4.51
N PHE A 453 1.61 16.56 -4.31
CA PHE A 453 2.74 15.82 -4.87
C PHE A 453 3.12 14.71 -3.91
N LEU A 454 3.10 13.47 -4.39
CA LEU A 454 3.41 12.27 -3.61
C LEU A 454 4.57 11.54 -4.28
N ASN A 455 5.61 11.26 -3.49
CA ASN A 455 6.81 10.57 -3.96
C ASN A 455 7.09 9.36 -3.09
N ALA A 456 7.55 8.25 -3.69
CA ALA A 456 7.94 7.04 -3.00
C ALA A 456 9.33 6.57 -3.43
N ALA A 457 10.05 5.90 -2.54
CA ALA A 457 11.28 5.19 -2.86
C ALA A 457 10.95 3.76 -3.33
N GLY A 458 11.64 3.29 -4.36
CA GLY A 458 11.39 1.97 -4.97
C GLY A 458 11.79 0.80 -4.09
N LEU A 459 12.88 0.95 -3.31
CA LEU A 459 13.43 -0.06 -2.41
C LEU A 459 13.10 0.28 -0.95
N ASP A 460 11.82 0.42 -0.65
CA ASP A 460 11.33 0.87 0.65
C ASP A 460 10.15 0.02 1.11
N CYS A 461 10.15 -0.38 2.37
CA CYS A 461 9.01 -1.09 2.95
C CYS A 461 7.73 -0.23 3.01
N LEU A 462 7.84 1.10 2.94
CA LEU A 462 6.73 2.07 2.92
C LEU A 462 6.24 2.43 1.51
N ARG A 463 6.77 1.79 0.45
CA ARG A 463 6.34 2.07 -0.93
C ARG A 463 4.83 1.90 -1.12
N ASP A 464 4.27 0.84 -0.56
CA ASP A 464 2.85 0.52 -0.70
C ASP A 464 1.95 1.47 0.09
N ASP A 465 2.43 2.10 1.16
CA ASP A 465 1.73 3.17 1.87
C ASP A 465 1.45 4.35 0.92
N SER A 466 2.47 4.77 0.17
CA SER A 466 2.32 5.83 -0.83
C SER A 466 1.42 5.41 -1.99
N THR A 467 1.51 4.15 -2.43
CA THR A 467 0.64 3.59 -3.49
C THR A 467 -0.82 3.54 -3.04
N LEU A 468 -1.06 3.12 -1.79
CA LEU A 468 -2.39 3.13 -1.18
C LEU A 468 -2.96 4.55 -1.11
N LEU A 469 -2.16 5.50 -0.61
CA LEU A 469 -2.59 6.90 -0.53
C LEU A 469 -2.93 7.48 -1.90
N ALA A 470 -2.10 7.25 -2.92
CA ALA A 470 -2.36 7.73 -4.29
C ALA A 470 -3.71 7.19 -4.83
N ARG A 471 -3.99 5.89 -4.62
CA ARG A 471 -5.27 5.30 -4.98
C ARG A 471 -6.43 5.98 -4.24
N ARG A 472 -6.32 6.16 -2.93
CA ARG A 472 -7.34 6.79 -2.10
C ARG A 472 -7.59 8.25 -2.46
N LEU A 473 -6.55 8.99 -2.84
CA LEU A 473 -6.67 10.35 -3.37
C LEU A 473 -7.42 10.38 -4.70
N SER A 474 -7.16 9.41 -5.61
CA SER A 474 -7.94 9.25 -6.85
C SER A 474 -9.41 8.99 -6.57
N GLU A 475 -9.71 8.06 -5.65
CA GLU A 475 -11.08 7.71 -5.24
C GLU A 475 -11.83 8.91 -4.64
N ALA A 476 -11.12 9.77 -3.88
CA ALA A 476 -11.66 10.97 -3.27
C ALA A 476 -11.71 12.20 -4.23
N GLY A 477 -11.26 12.06 -5.47
CA GLY A 477 -11.23 13.16 -6.45
C GLY A 477 -10.21 14.25 -6.11
N VAL A 478 -9.19 13.97 -5.30
CA VAL A 478 -8.14 14.92 -4.93
C VAL A 478 -7.08 14.99 -6.02
N PRO A 479 -6.78 16.17 -6.59
CA PRO A 479 -5.72 16.32 -7.58
C PRO A 479 -4.37 15.92 -7.00
N HIS A 480 -3.66 15.00 -7.64
CA HIS A 480 -2.35 14.60 -7.17
C HIS A 480 -1.43 14.15 -8.31
N THR A 481 -0.14 14.16 -8.03
CA THR A 481 0.89 13.54 -8.87
C THR A 481 1.63 12.53 -8.00
N PHE A 482 1.70 11.28 -8.44
CA PHE A 482 2.42 10.22 -7.75
C PHE A 482 3.61 9.75 -8.58
N THR A 483 4.79 9.72 -7.96
CA THR A 483 6.04 9.24 -8.59
C THR A 483 6.73 8.21 -7.69
N VAL A 484 7.30 7.17 -8.31
CA VAL A 484 8.16 6.19 -7.64
C VAL A 484 9.56 6.35 -8.20
N VAL A 485 10.53 6.60 -7.34
CA VAL A 485 11.95 6.64 -7.73
C VAL A 485 12.53 5.24 -7.54
N GLU A 486 12.65 4.52 -8.65
CA GLU A 486 13.13 3.13 -8.62
C GLU A 486 14.62 3.06 -8.26
N GLY A 487 15.00 1.98 -7.56
CA GLY A 487 16.40 1.69 -7.20
C GLY A 487 17.00 2.57 -6.11
N VAL A 488 16.20 3.37 -5.40
CA VAL A 488 16.63 4.13 -4.22
C VAL A 488 15.96 3.64 -2.95
N THR A 489 16.63 3.80 -1.82
CA THR A 489 16.17 3.36 -0.48
C THR A 489 15.42 4.47 0.24
N HIS A 490 14.72 4.12 1.34
CA HIS A 490 14.09 5.09 2.23
C HIS A 490 15.04 6.21 2.65
N GLY A 491 14.56 7.44 2.72
CA GLY A 491 15.36 8.60 3.13
C GLY A 491 16.30 9.16 2.05
N PHE A 492 16.20 8.71 0.81
CA PHE A 492 17.11 9.11 -0.28
C PHE A 492 17.17 10.62 -0.54
N MET A 493 16.13 11.37 -0.22
CA MET A 493 16.10 12.83 -0.35
C MET A 493 17.18 13.53 0.49
N GLN A 494 17.57 12.93 1.62
CA GLN A 494 18.68 13.42 2.45
C GLN A 494 20.02 13.43 1.68
N MET A 495 20.19 12.47 0.77
CA MET A 495 21.41 12.21 0.00
C MET A 495 21.57 13.15 -1.21
N GLY A 496 20.80 14.23 -1.28
CA GLY A 496 20.72 15.13 -2.45
C GLY A 496 22.01 15.86 -2.79
N SER A 497 23.04 15.81 -1.96
CA SER A 497 24.39 16.30 -2.31
C SER A 497 25.15 15.35 -3.24
N GLU A 498 24.80 14.06 -3.27
CA GLU A 498 25.57 13.01 -3.95
C GLU A 498 24.70 12.15 -4.89
N LEU A 499 23.37 12.09 -4.65
CA LEU A 499 22.45 11.22 -5.37
C LEU A 499 21.65 12.00 -6.42
N PRO A 500 21.88 11.75 -7.73
CA PRO A 500 21.15 12.43 -8.81
C PRO A 500 19.64 12.24 -8.77
N GLU A 501 19.18 11.07 -8.33
CA GLU A 501 17.76 10.73 -8.19
C GLU A 501 17.06 11.64 -7.15
N ALA A 502 17.74 11.97 -6.05
CA ALA A 502 17.23 12.94 -5.08
C ALA A 502 17.10 14.34 -5.68
N ALA A 503 18.11 14.78 -6.43
CA ALA A 503 18.05 16.06 -7.14
C ALA A 503 16.91 16.08 -8.18
N SER A 504 16.59 14.94 -8.83
CA SER A 504 15.44 14.83 -9.73
C SER A 504 14.13 14.99 -9.00
N ALA A 505 13.97 14.32 -7.86
CA ALA A 505 12.74 14.38 -7.06
C ALA A 505 12.44 15.82 -6.56
N PHE A 506 13.46 16.59 -6.18
CA PHE A 506 13.29 18.02 -5.86
C PHE A 506 12.82 18.83 -7.06
N ARG A 507 13.37 18.57 -8.27
CA ARG A 507 12.93 19.25 -9.50
C ARG A 507 11.49 18.88 -9.89
N GLU A 508 11.10 17.63 -9.75
CA GLU A 508 9.74 17.16 -10.02
C GLU A 508 8.72 17.85 -9.09
N ALA A 509 9.04 17.96 -7.79
CA ALA A 509 8.24 18.70 -6.83
C ALA A 509 8.11 20.19 -7.21
N ALA A 510 9.20 20.81 -7.65
CA ALA A 510 9.19 22.19 -8.13
C ALA A 510 8.36 22.36 -9.42
N GLN A 511 8.44 21.43 -10.36
CA GLN A 511 7.61 21.41 -11.57
C GLN A 511 6.11 21.25 -11.26
N PHE A 512 5.77 20.37 -10.30
CA PHE A 512 4.39 20.22 -9.83
C PHE A 512 3.86 21.56 -9.32
N MET A 513 4.62 22.23 -8.48
CA MET A 513 4.26 23.54 -7.96
C MET A 513 4.10 24.62 -9.02
N THR A 514 5.01 24.68 -10.00
CA THR A 514 4.97 25.67 -11.07
C THR A 514 3.72 25.53 -11.94
N ARG A 515 3.19 24.31 -12.08
CA ARG A 515 1.94 24.06 -12.80
C ARG A 515 0.70 24.52 -12.04
N LEU A 516 0.71 24.43 -10.71
CA LEU A 516 -0.42 24.79 -9.85
C LEU A 516 -0.45 26.26 -9.47
N LEU A 517 0.72 26.82 -9.24
CA LEU A 517 0.93 28.16 -8.70
C LEU A 517 1.82 28.93 -9.69
N PRO A 518 1.24 29.51 -10.75
CA PRO A 518 2.01 30.31 -11.71
C PRO A 518 2.77 31.41 -11.00
N PRO A 519 3.92 31.86 -11.56
CA PRO A 519 4.82 32.82 -10.95
C PRO A 519 4.18 34.18 -10.65
#